data_630158886e7b8c8124edcec0581f38ce
#
_entry.id   630158886e7b8c8124edcec0581f38ce
#
_cell.length_a   1.000
_cell.length_b   1.000
_cell.length_c   1.000
_cell.angle_alpha   90.00
_cell.angle_beta   90.00
_cell.angle_gamma   90.00
#
_symmetry.space_group_name_H-M   'P 1'
#
loop_
_entity.id
_entity.type
_entity.pdbx_description
1 polymer ?
#
loop_
_entity_poly.entity_id
_entity_poly.type
_entity_poly.pdbx_seq_one_letter_code
_entity_poly.pdbx_strand_id
1 'polypeptide(L)'
;MLLILVGTAASAQGKSAPRLTDEEQKAYQLYTQGSYQQACEILLRTTHLRSAEHSSRIVYGLSVFFLVDIVGILFFLYIEKRKAYRLLVDKNADCAKRPVMNTAAIDFEGADVSDGKDRQILEALQRLFELDKVYLESDLTIEALAQRLGTSRNVLSKVVNHHLGRTFPALLNQYRINEAVRLLTEGKSQNYTIEAVAQMSGYNNRQVFYSAFKKETGITPTEFRSAAISKD
;
A
#
# COMPACT_ATOMS: atom_id res chain seq x y z
N MET A 1 -28.57 37.73 -41.53
CA MET A 1 -27.49 36.85 -41.10
C MET A 1 -26.29 36.83 -42.06
N LEU A 2 -26.51 36.72 -43.37
CA LEU A 2 -25.45 36.78 -44.39
C LEU A 2 -24.73 38.12 -44.44
N LEU A 3 -25.45 39.26 -44.25
CA LEU A 3 -24.87 40.61 -44.16
C LEU A 3 -23.98 40.83 -42.95
N ILE A 4 -24.19 40.11 -41.84
CA ILE A 4 -23.37 40.18 -40.63
C ILE A 4 -22.06 39.40 -40.84
N LEU A 5 -22.07 38.26 -41.54
CA LEU A 5 -20.87 37.47 -41.86
C LEU A 5 -19.96 38.19 -42.87
N VAL A 6 -20.49 38.93 -43.81
CA VAL A 6 -19.74 39.76 -44.79
C VAL A 6 -19.29 41.06 -44.13
N GLY A 7 -20.10 41.64 -43.23
CA GLY A 7 -19.76 42.90 -42.53
C GLY A 7 -18.65 42.73 -41.49
N THR A 8 -18.55 41.60 -40.84
CA THR A 8 -17.48 41.32 -39.87
C THR A 8 -16.12 41.02 -40.55
N ALA A 9 -16.14 40.56 -41.80
CA ALA A 9 -14.91 40.38 -42.59
C ALA A 9 -14.31 41.69 -43.09
N ALA A 10 -15.13 42.75 -43.26
CA ALA A 10 -14.69 44.06 -43.73
C ALA A 10 -14.18 45.03 -42.62
N SER A 11 -14.58 44.76 -41.36
CA SER A 11 -14.26 45.66 -40.22
C SER A 11 -13.01 45.30 -39.43
N ALA A 12 -12.37 44.16 -39.69
CA ALA A 12 -11.13 43.74 -39.00
C ALA A 12 -9.89 44.21 -39.77
N GLN A 13 -9.66 45.51 -39.80
CA GLN A 13 -8.36 46.03 -40.17
C GLN A 13 -7.28 45.53 -39.18
N GLY A 14 -6.44 44.58 -39.66
CA GLY A 14 -5.23 44.17 -38.95
C GLY A 14 -5.03 42.69 -38.67
N LYS A 15 -6.01 41.81 -38.87
CA LYS A 15 -5.80 40.35 -38.83
C LYS A 15 -6.25 39.73 -40.15
N SER A 16 -5.41 38.86 -40.73
CA SER A 16 -5.75 38.12 -41.96
C SER A 16 -7.16 37.55 -41.86
N ALA A 17 -8.05 37.99 -42.79
CA ALA A 17 -9.41 37.52 -42.83
C ALA A 17 -9.42 35.96 -42.84
N PRO A 18 -10.25 35.31 -42.03
CA PRO A 18 -10.33 33.84 -42.03
C PRO A 18 -10.71 33.38 -43.46
N ARG A 19 -9.92 32.46 -44.02
CA ARG A 19 -10.20 31.89 -45.34
C ARG A 19 -11.56 31.17 -45.23
N LEU A 20 -12.49 31.58 -46.08
CA LEU A 20 -13.77 30.90 -46.22
C LEU A 20 -13.52 29.46 -46.62
N THR A 21 -14.22 28.53 -46.03
CA THR A 21 -14.17 27.11 -46.44
C THR A 21 -14.77 26.97 -47.86
N ASP A 22 -14.42 25.92 -48.58
CA ASP A 22 -14.90 25.67 -49.95
C ASP A 22 -16.44 25.64 -49.99
N GLU A 23 -17.09 25.15 -48.94
CA GLU A 23 -18.56 25.16 -48.85
C GLU A 23 -19.13 26.57 -48.61
N GLU A 24 -18.48 27.40 -47.83
CA GLU A 24 -18.87 28.79 -47.62
C GLU A 24 -18.68 29.62 -48.91
N GLN A 25 -17.64 29.35 -49.68
CA GLN A 25 -17.45 29.95 -51.01
C GLN A 25 -18.54 29.52 -52.00
N LYS A 26 -18.89 28.21 -51.98
CA LYS A 26 -19.97 27.68 -52.81
C LYS A 26 -21.34 28.30 -52.44
N ALA A 27 -21.62 28.44 -51.16
CA ALA A 27 -22.85 29.12 -50.69
C ALA A 27 -22.90 30.59 -51.15
N TYR A 28 -21.76 31.29 -51.14
CA TYR A 28 -21.67 32.66 -51.62
C TYR A 28 -21.91 32.74 -53.13
N GLN A 29 -21.38 31.82 -53.94
CA GLN A 29 -21.62 31.76 -55.36
C GLN A 29 -23.11 31.51 -55.69
N LEU A 30 -23.74 30.56 -54.98
CA LEU A 30 -25.19 30.28 -55.15
C LEU A 30 -26.06 31.46 -54.76
N TYR A 31 -25.65 32.20 -53.70
CA TYR A 31 -26.34 33.44 -53.32
C TYR A 31 -26.26 34.51 -54.41
N THR A 32 -25.08 34.71 -55.03
CA THR A 32 -24.90 35.69 -56.13
C THR A 32 -25.62 35.30 -57.41
N GLN A 33 -25.90 33.99 -57.60
CA GLN A 33 -26.70 33.44 -58.72
C GLN A 33 -28.22 33.46 -58.47
N GLY A 34 -28.69 33.98 -57.34
CA GLY A 34 -30.11 34.06 -57.00
C GLY A 34 -30.69 32.77 -56.36
N SER A 35 -29.88 31.73 -56.15
CA SER A 35 -30.31 30.43 -55.57
C SER A 35 -30.29 30.47 -54.05
N TYR A 36 -31.09 31.34 -53.43
CA TYR A 36 -31.08 31.66 -52.02
C TYR A 36 -31.36 30.43 -51.11
N GLN A 37 -32.28 29.56 -51.50
CA GLN A 37 -32.63 28.39 -50.70
C GLN A 37 -31.45 27.42 -50.55
N GLN A 38 -30.75 27.11 -51.64
CA GLN A 38 -29.59 26.23 -51.65
C GLN A 38 -28.40 26.84 -50.86
N ALA A 39 -28.18 28.13 -51.02
CA ALA A 39 -27.14 28.83 -50.24
C ALA A 39 -27.42 28.76 -48.72
N CYS A 40 -28.67 28.94 -48.31
CA CYS A 40 -29.09 28.88 -46.92
C CYS A 40 -28.95 27.48 -46.34
N GLU A 41 -29.28 26.45 -47.07
CA GLU A 41 -29.15 25.05 -46.68
C GLU A 41 -27.69 24.66 -46.42
N ILE A 42 -26.76 25.05 -47.32
CA ILE A 42 -25.32 24.80 -47.14
C ILE A 42 -24.82 25.53 -45.89
N LEU A 43 -25.18 26.80 -45.66
CA LEU A 43 -24.76 27.55 -44.51
C LEU A 43 -25.29 26.98 -43.19
N LEU A 44 -26.52 26.52 -43.16
CA LEU A 44 -27.07 25.85 -41.98
C LEU A 44 -26.32 24.54 -41.66
N ARG A 45 -26.03 23.75 -42.68
CA ARG A 45 -25.29 22.51 -42.54
C ARG A 45 -23.85 22.76 -42.02
N THR A 46 -23.13 23.74 -42.55
CA THR A 46 -21.76 24.07 -42.13
C THR A 46 -21.74 24.62 -40.71
N THR A 47 -22.70 25.45 -40.31
CA THR A 47 -22.78 25.96 -38.93
C THR A 47 -23.10 24.86 -37.94
N HIS A 48 -23.97 23.88 -38.26
CA HIS A 48 -24.26 22.73 -37.43
C HIS A 48 -23.03 21.81 -37.23
N LEU A 49 -22.30 21.53 -38.31
CA LEU A 49 -21.10 20.72 -38.24
C LEU A 49 -19.99 21.40 -37.39
N ARG A 50 -19.79 22.70 -37.58
CA ARG A 50 -18.80 23.48 -36.82
C ARG A 50 -19.13 23.54 -35.31
N SER A 51 -20.41 23.68 -34.95
CA SER A 51 -20.82 23.69 -33.56
C SER A 51 -20.65 22.32 -32.90
N ALA A 52 -20.89 21.22 -33.61
CA ALA A 52 -20.70 19.86 -33.14
C ALA A 52 -19.19 19.54 -32.89
N GLU A 53 -18.31 19.94 -33.81
CA GLU A 53 -16.88 19.78 -33.64
C GLU A 53 -16.31 20.59 -32.45
N HIS A 54 -16.81 21.81 -32.26
CA HIS A 54 -16.32 22.66 -31.16
C HIS A 54 -16.78 22.11 -29.82
N SER A 55 -18.02 21.68 -29.67
CA SER A 55 -18.52 21.06 -28.45
C SER A 55 -17.80 19.73 -28.14
N SER A 56 -17.53 18.92 -29.15
CA SER A 56 -16.76 17.69 -29.03
C SER A 56 -15.35 17.94 -28.47
N ARG A 57 -14.63 18.93 -29.02
CA ARG A 57 -13.27 19.28 -28.52
C ARG A 57 -13.27 19.73 -27.06
N ILE A 58 -14.29 20.50 -26.64
CA ILE A 58 -14.44 20.93 -25.26
C ILE A 58 -14.67 19.72 -24.35
N VAL A 59 -15.56 18.81 -24.72
CA VAL A 59 -15.85 17.59 -23.95
C VAL A 59 -14.60 16.72 -23.81
N TYR A 60 -13.85 16.50 -24.88
CA TYR A 60 -12.58 15.76 -24.81
C TYR A 60 -11.54 16.47 -23.93
N GLY A 61 -11.42 17.78 -24.04
CA GLY A 61 -10.50 18.57 -23.17
C GLY A 61 -10.85 18.43 -21.70
N LEU A 62 -12.12 18.54 -21.34
CA LEU A 62 -12.60 18.37 -19.97
C LEU A 62 -12.38 16.94 -19.47
N SER A 63 -12.64 15.92 -20.30
CA SER A 63 -12.45 14.52 -19.91
C SER A 63 -10.97 14.20 -19.62
N VAL A 64 -10.06 14.72 -20.43
CA VAL A 64 -8.60 14.58 -20.19
C VAL A 64 -8.19 15.28 -18.90
N PHE A 65 -8.73 16.48 -18.63
CA PHE A 65 -8.44 17.22 -17.40
C PHE A 65 -8.87 16.41 -16.17
N PHE A 66 -10.10 15.87 -16.15
CA PHE A 66 -10.58 15.02 -15.05
C PHE A 66 -9.75 13.75 -14.87
N LEU A 67 -9.29 13.13 -15.95
CA LEU A 67 -8.41 11.96 -15.87
C LEU A 67 -7.07 12.30 -15.20
N VAL A 68 -6.48 13.43 -15.52
CA VAL A 68 -5.23 13.91 -14.91
C VAL A 68 -5.43 14.16 -13.42
N ASP A 69 -6.54 14.80 -13.03
CA ASP A 69 -6.86 15.04 -11.63
C ASP A 69 -7.03 13.73 -10.83
N ILE A 70 -7.76 12.74 -11.40
CA ILE A 70 -7.94 11.43 -10.77
C ILE A 70 -6.58 10.74 -10.58
N VAL A 71 -5.73 10.74 -11.60
CA VAL A 71 -4.37 10.16 -11.50
C VAL A 71 -3.54 10.88 -10.44
N GLY A 72 -3.64 12.21 -10.35
CA GLY A 72 -2.97 13.01 -9.32
C GLY A 72 -3.42 12.63 -7.91
N ILE A 73 -4.73 12.50 -7.69
CA ILE A 73 -5.31 12.08 -6.40
C ILE A 73 -4.85 10.67 -6.03
N LEU A 74 -4.93 9.72 -6.97
CA LEU A 74 -4.48 8.34 -6.73
C LEU A 74 -2.99 8.27 -6.40
N PHE A 75 -2.16 9.07 -7.08
CA PHE A 75 -0.73 9.17 -6.81
C PHE A 75 -0.45 9.79 -5.43
N PHE A 76 -1.19 10.83 -5.04
CA PHE A 76 -1.10 11.41 -3.71
C PHE A 76 -1.44 10.39 -2.61
N LEU A 77 -2.58 9.69 -2.74
CA LEU A 77 -2.99 8.64 -1.81
C LEU A 77 -1.97 7.50 -1.75
N TYR A 78 -1.37 7.13 -2.89
CA TYR A 78 -0.29 6.13 -2.94
C TYR A 78 0.94 6.56 -2.14
N ILE A 79 1.38 7.81 -2.28
CA ILE A 79 2.53 8.35 -1.52
C ILE A 79 2.24 8.39 -0.03
N GLU A 80 1.03 8.81 0.37
CA GLU A 80 0.63 8.87 1.78
C GLU A 80 0.61 7.46 2.39
N LYS A 81 0.01 6.51 1.70
CA LYS A 81 0.02 5.10 2.10
C LYS A 81 1.45 4.54 2.23
N ARG A 82 2.33 4.88 1.30
CA ARG A 82 3.74 4.47 1.34
C ARG A 82 4.50 5.06 2.54
N LYS A 83 4.22 6.31 2.94
CA LYS A 83 4.80 6.93 4.15
C LYS A 83 4.35 6.19 5.41
N ALA A 84 3.07 5.86 5.52
CA ALA A 84 2.54 5.09 6.65
C ALA A 84 3.20 3.71 6.77
N TYR A 85 3.40 3.01 5.66
CA TYR A 85 4.10 1.72 5.66
C TYR A 85 5.57 1.83 6.11
N ARG A 86 6.29 2.87 5.66
CA ARG A 86 7.68 3.10 6.11
C ARG A 86 7.75 3.33 7.61
N LEU A 87 6.86 4.11 8.17
CA LEU A 87 6.80 4.35 9.61
C LEU A 87 6.56 3.05 10.39
N LEU A 88 5.68 2.17 9.90
CA LEU A 88 5.44 0.85 10.49
C LEU A 88 6.68 -0.05 10.40
N VAL A 89 7.38 -0.04 9.27
CA VAL A 89 8.64 -0.80 9.10
C VAL A 89 9.70 -0.30 10.06
N ASP A 90 9.91 1.01 10.15
CA ASP A 90 10.92 1.59 11.05
C ASP A 90 10.62 1.24 12.51
N LYS A 91 9.36 1.40 12.94
CA LYS A 91 8.92 1.03 14.28
C LYS A 91 9.14 -0.47 14.57
N ASN A 92 8.76 -1.34 13.65
CA ASN A 92 8.92 -2.78 13.81
C ASN A 92 10.39 -3.22 13.74
N ALA A 93 11.21 -2.61 12.88
CA ALA A 93 12.64 -2.87 12.80
C ALA A 93 13.36 -2.45 14.09
N ASP A 94 13.02 -1.31 14.68
CA ASP A 94 13.57 -0.88 15.95
C ASP A 94 13.13 -1.80 17.10
N CYS A 95 11.89 -2.28 17.07
CA CYS A 95 11.43 -3.31 18.00
C CYS A 95 12.22 -4.62 17.87
N ALA A 96 12.53 -5.06 16.65
CA ALA A 96 13.27 -6.30 16.43
C ALA A 96 14.77 -6.19 16.78
N LYS A 97 15.35 -4.99 16.71
CA LYS A 97 16.75 -4.75 17.13
C LYS A 97 16.94 -4.69 18.64
N ARG A 98 15.86 -4.33 19.36
CA ARG A 98 15.88 -4.40 20.81
C ARG A 98 15.79 -5.88 21.21
N PRO A 99 16.62 -6.36 22.17
CA PRO A 99 16.38 -7.69 22.74
C PRO A 99 14.91 -7.77 23.10
N VAL A 100 14.28 -8.93 22.82
CA VAL A 100 12.82 -9.13 23.01
C VAL A 100 12.36 -8.77 24.43
N MET A 101 13.28 -8.72 25.37
CA MET A 101 13.09 -8.25 26.74
C MET A 101 12.70 -6.75 26.85
N ASN A 102 12.95 -5.90 25.81
CA ASN A 102 12.67 -4.46 25.88
C ASN A 102 11.50 -4.00 24.99
N THR A 103 10.85 -4.88 24.24
CA THR A 103 9.74 -4.48 23.35
C THR A 103 8.39 -4.85 23.96
N ALA A 104 7.87 -3.96 24.76
CA ALA A 104 6.84 -4.19 25.76
C ALA A 104 7.41 -5.22 26.76
N ALA A 105 8.28 -4.72 27.62
CA ALA A 105 8.84 -5.45 28.74
C ALA A 105 8.00 -6.68 29.06
N ILE A 106 8.44 -7.86 28.63
CA ILE A 106 8.17 -8.98 29.46
C ILE A 106 9.02 -8.62 30.67
N ASP A 107 8.44 -7.81 31.55
CA ASP A 107 9.05 -7.44 32.80
C ASP A 107 9.13 -8.71 33.64
N PHE A 108 10.12 -9.54 33.33
CA PHE A 108 10.48 -10.63 34.22
C PHE A 108 10.97 -10.03 35.56
N GLU A 109 11.46 -8.76 35.55
CA GLU A 109 11.90 -8.04 36.77
C GLU A 109 10.73 -7.44 37.56
N GLY A 110 9.57 -7.15 36.92
CA GLY A 110 8.39 -6.57 37.57
C GLY A 110 7.31 -7.58 37.94
N ALA A 111 7.46 -8.86 37.57
CA ALA A 111 6.55 -9.91 37.99
C ALA A 111 6.71 -10.12 39.49
N ASP A 112 5.67 -9.73 40.26
CA ASP A 112 5.57 -10.06 41.69
C ASP A 112 5.42 -11.57 41.85
N VAL A 113 6.54 -12.28 41.73
CA VAL A 113 6.64 -13.73 41.76
C VAL A 113 6.80 -14.14 43.20
N SER A 114 5.70 -14.24 43.91
CA SER A 114 5.66 -14.70 45.31
C SER A 114 5.99 -16.19 45.45
N ASP A 115 5.94 -16.97 44.34
CA ASP A 115 6.28 -18.38 44.33
C ASP A 115 7.62 -18.62 43.64
N GLY A 116 8.62 -19.07 44.40
CA GLY A 116 9.99 -19.34 43.90
C GLY A 116 10.04 -20.37 42.76
N LYS A 117 9.03 -21.22 42.60
CA LYS A 117 8.93 -22.20 41.50
C LYS A 117 8.56 -21.53 40.19
N ASP A 118 7.60 -20.61 40.20
CA ASP A 118 7.19 -19.89 39.02
C ASP A 118 8.34 -19.05 38.45
N ARG A 119 9.13 -18.41 39.33
CA ARG A 119 10.33 -17.67 38.94
C ARG A 119 11.37 -18.55 38.27
N GLN A 120 11.65 -19.73 38.80
CA GLN A 120 12.59 -20.68 38.20
C GLN A 120 12.12 -21.11 36.79
N ILE A 121 10.81 -21.36 36.61
CA ILE A 121 10.22 -21.70 35.29
C ILE A 121 10.39 -20.54 34.30
N LEU A 122 10.13 -19.31 34.73
CA LEU A 122 10.29 -18.11 33.87
C LEU A 122 11.71 -17.88 33.46
N GLU A 123 12.69 -17.96 34.40
CA GLU A 123 14.11 -17.81 34.10
C GLU A 123 14.61 -18.90 33.15
N ALA A 124 14.17 -20.15 33.33
CA ALA A 124 14.52 -21.25 32.44
C ALA A 124 13.89 -21.09 31.07
N LEU A 125 12.60 -20.66 31.00
CA LEU A 125 11.92 -20.34 29.76
C LEU A 125 12.65 -19.25 28.99
N GLN A 126 13.05 -18.19 29.67
CA GLN A 126 13.81 -17.09 29.09
C GLN A 126 15.11 -17.59 28.47
N ARG A 127 15.86 -18.39 29.17
CA ARG A 127 17.13 -18.97 28.67
C ARG A 127 16.90 -19.78 27.38
N LEU A 128 15.90 -20.66 27.37
CA LEU A 128 15.56 -21.46 26.19
C LEU A 128 15.19 -20.59 24.98
N PHE A 129 14.50 -19.48 25.22
CA PHE A 129 14.09 -18.59 24.12
C PHE A 129 15.23 -17.68 23.66
N GLU A 130 16.04 -17.15 24.55
CA GLU A 130 17.09 -16.18 24.20
C GLU A 130 18.41 -16.83 23.76
N LEU A 131 18.83 -17.88 24.47
CA LEU A 131 20.11 -18.54 24.18
C LEU A 131 19.93 -19.64 23.14
N ASP A 132 18.99 -20.56 23.39
CA ASP A 132 18.81 -21.74 22.55
C ASP A 132 17.88 -21.49 21.36
N LYS A 133 17.15 -20.38 21.36
CA LYS A 133 16.20 -19.98 20.29
C LYS A 133 15.23 -21.10 19.91
N VAL A 134 14.75 -21.84 20.91
CA VAL A 134 13.85 -22.99 20.70
C VAL A 134 12.58 -22.62 19.94
N TYR A 135 12.19 -21.35 19.89
CA TYR A 135 11.06 -20.86 19.10
C TYR A 135 11.23 -21.05 17.59
N LEU A 136 12.47 -21.31 17.11
CA LEU A 136 12.74 -21.61 15.70
C LEU A 136 12.40 -23.06 15.34
N GLU A 137 12.22 -23.94 16.33
CA GLU A 137 11.74 -25.30 16.08
C GLU A 137 10.29 -25.23 15.60
N SER A 138 10.04 -25.71 14.39
CA SER A 138 8.76 -25.53 13.73
C SER A 138 7.60 -26.32 14.35
N ASP A 139 7.92 -27.41 15.04
CA ASP A 139 7.02 -28.34 15.73
C ASP A 139 6.98 -28.15 17.25
N LEU A 140 7.55 -27.03 17.76
CA LEU A 140 7.54 -26.73 19.18
C LEU A 140 6.11 -26.61 19.72
N THR A 141 5.78 -27.48 20.68
CA THR A 141 4.52 -27.45 21.41
C THR A 141 4.73 -27.06 22.87
N ILE A 142 3.67 -26.60 23.53
CA ILE A 142 3.74 -26.26 24.96
C ILE A 142 4.04 -27.50 25.80
N GLU A 143 3.61 -28.68 25.36
CA GLU A 143 3.88 -29.97 26.00
C GLU A 143 5.37 -30.30 25.97
N ALA A 144 6.01 -30.20 24.78
CA ALA A 144 7.43 -30.44 24.62
C ALA A 144 8.27 -29.44 25.42
N LEU A 145 7.86 -28.18 25.44
CA LEU A 145 8.55 -27.13 26.22
C LEU A 145 8.40 -27.38 27.73
N ALA A 146 7.19 -27.71 28.20
CA ALA A 146 6.97 -28.04 29.61
C ALA A 146 7.82 -29.22 30.07
N GLN A 147 7.95 -30.26 29.24
CA GLN A 147 8.82 -31.39 29.51
C GLN A 147 10.30 -30.98 29.64
N ARG A 148 10.79 -30.11 28.75
CA ARG A 148 12.17 -29.55 28.84
C ARG A 148 12.41 -28.75 30.13
N LEU A 149 11.36 -28.06 30.58
CA LEU A 149 11.39 -27.26 31.83
C LEU A 149 11.11 -28.07 33.08
N GLY A 150 10.92 -29.41 32.99
CA GLY A 150 10.64 -30.27 34.13
C GLY A 150 9.29 -29.96 34.81
N THR A 151 8.32 -29.45 34.06
CA THR A 151 7.01 -29.04 34.57
C THR A 151 5.86 -29.61 33.72
N SER A 152 4.61 -29.40 34.13
CA SER A 152 3.45 -29.79 33.36
C SER A 152 2.96 -28.66 32.45
N ARG A 153 2.27 -29.03 31.32
CA ARG A 153 1.61 -28.10 30.43
C ARG A 153 0.74 -27.07 31.17
N ASN A 154 -0.04 -27.54 32.14
CA ASN A 154 -0.98 -26.69 32.86
C ASN A 154 -0.26 -25.65 33.73
N VAL A 155 0.83 -26.05 34.38
CA VAL A 155 1.66 -25.13 35.18
C VAL A 155 2.33 -24.13 34.28
N LEU A 156 2.99 -24.55 33.18
CA LEU A 156 3.61 -23.64 32.22
C LEU A 156 2.62 -22.66 31.62
N SER A 157 1.43 -23.13 31.23
CA SER A 157 0.36 -22.26 30.69
C SER A 157 -0.09 -21.22 31.71
N LYS A 158 -0.26 -21.58 32.99
CA LYS A 158 -0.61 -20.63 34.05
C LYS A 158 0.49 -19.62 34.28
N VAL A 159 1.74 -20.05 34.38
CA VAL A 159 2.89 -19.18 34.58
C VAL A 159 3.02 -18.17 33.44
N VAL A 160 2.95 -18.60 32.17
CA VAL A 160 3.01 -17.71 31.01
C VAL A 160 1.85 -16.74 31.00
N ASN A 161 0.61 -17.21 31.23
CA ASN A 161 -0.55 -16.34 31.22
C ASN A 161 -0.57 -15.34 32.38
N HIS A 162 -0.19 -15.77 33.58
CA HIS A 162 -0.25 -14.95 34.79
C HIS A 162 0.85 -13.90 34.78
N HIS A 163 2.10 -14.28 34.53
CA HIS A 163 3.25 -13.40 34.63
C HIS A 163 3.54 -12.62 33.35
N LEU A 164 3.25 -13.19 32.16
CA LEU A 164 3.53 -12.51 30.89
C LEU A 164 2.25 -11.92 30.26
N GLY A 165 1.08 -12.12 30.87
CA GLY A 165 -0.20 -11.60 30.37
C GLY A 165 -0.59 -12.12 28.98
N ARG A 166 -0.06 -13.29 28.55
CA ARG A 166 -0.19 -13.80 27.17
C ARG A 166 -0.33 -15.31 27.17
N THR A 167 -0.95 -15.83 26.11
CA THR A 167 -0.94 -17.27 25.87
C THR A 167 0.39 -17.72 25.26
N PHE A 168 0.78 -18.98 25.47
CA PHE A 168 1.99 -19.55 24.87
C PHE A 168 2.04 -19.39 23.34
N PRO A 169 0.98 -19.65 22.56
CA PRO A 169 1.01 -19.41 21.12
C PRO A 169 1.26 -17.94 20.75
N ALA A 170 0.73 -17.00 21.52
CA ALA A 170 0.96 -15.57 21.29
C ALA A 170 2.43 -15.20 21.56
N LEU A 171 3.01 -15.71 22.65
CA LEU A 171 4.41 -15.54 22.99
C LEU A 171 5.32 -16.10 21.88
N LEU A 172 5.08 -17.37 21.49
CA LEU A 172 5.84 -18.04 20.43
C LEU A 172 5.79 -17.28 19.10
N ASN A 173 4.60 -16.85 18.68
CA ASN A 173 4.43 -16.08 17.45
C ASN A 173 5.18 -14.75 17.50
N GLN A 174 5.18 -14.05 18.63
CA GLN A 174 5.90 -12.79 18.77
C GLN A 174 7.42 -12.98 18.56
N TYR A 175 8.03 -13.99 19.18
CA TYR A 175 9.45 -14.28 19.02
C TYR A 175 9.77 -14.64 17.56
N ARG A 176 8.96 -15.50 16.93
CA ARG A 176 9.11 -15.89 15.52
C ARG A 176 8.97 -14.70 14.57
N ILE A 177 8.00 -13.81 14.80
CA ILE A 177 7.83 -12.63 13.96
C ILE A 177 8.98 -11.63 14.15
N ASN A 178 9.46 -11.43 15.37
CA ASN A 178 10.62 -10.58 15.61
C ASN A 178 11.86 -11.10 14.86
N GLU A 179 12.09 -12.41 14.84
CA GLU A 179 13.18 -13.01 14.06
C GLU A 179 12.95 -12.82 12.54
N ALA A 180 11.71 -12.99 12.06
CA ALA A 180 11.40 -12.73 10.66
C ALA A 180 11.64 -11.25 10.29
N VAL A 181 11.24 -10.31 11.13
CA VAL A 181 11.51 -8.87 10.94
C VAL A 181 13.02 -8.61 10.90
N ARG A 182 13.79 -9.20 11.81
CA ARG A 182 15.26 -9.12 11.83
C ARG A 182 15.85 -9.64 10.51
N LEU A 183 15.43 -10.82 10.07
CA LEU A 183 15.87 -11.40 8.80
C LEU A 183 15.51 -10.52 7.59
N LEU A 184 14.36 -9.86 7.60
CA LEU A 184 13.92 -8.98 6.51
C LEU A 184 14.59 -7.60 6.50
N THR A 185 15.15 -7.15 7.62
CA THR A 185 15.85 -5.86 7.76
C THR A 185 17.36 -5.96 7.60
N GLU A 186 17.98 -7.11 7.89
CA GLU A 186 19.42 -7.29 7.70
C GLU A 186 19.75 -7.38 6.20
N GLY A 187 20.73 -6.61 5.70
CA GLY A 187 21.05 -6.45 4.27
C GLY A 187 21.37 -7.73 3.47
N LYS A 188 21.54 -8.86 4.14
CA LYS A 188 21.63 -10.19 3.49
C LYS A 188 20.25 -10.75 3.07
N SER A 189 19.18 -10.14 3.50
CA SER A 189 17.80 -10.61 3.27
C SER A 189 17.32 -10.47 1.82
N GLN A 190 18.00 -9.68 1.01
CA GLN A 190 17.66 -9.55 -0.42
C GLN A 190 17.77 -10.88 -1.19
N ASN A 191 18.54 -11.83 -0.67
CA ASN A 191 18.77 -13.14 -1.27
C ASN A 191 17.79 -14.23 -0.80
N TYR A 192 16.98 -13.98 0.25
CA TYR A 192 16.04 -14.96 0.76
C TYR A 192 14.63 -14.75 0.21
N THR A 193 13.94 -15.82 -0.16
CA THR A 193 12.52 -15.77 -0.46
C THR A 193 11.72 -15.53 0.82
N ILE A 194 10.48 -15.05 0.72
CA ILE A 194 9.60 -14.90 1.89
C ILE A 194 9.35 -16.27 2.53
N GLU A 195 9.28 -17.32 1.72
CA GLU A 195 9.13 -18.71 2.18
C GLU A 195 10.35 -19.17 3.00
N ALA A 196 11.56 -18.84 2.55
CA ALA A 196 12.77 -19.14 3.30
C ALA A 196 12.78 -18.39 4.66
N VAL A 197 12.39 -17.12 4.67
CA VAL A 197 12.27 -16.36 5.93
C VAL A 197 11.25 -16.99 6.86
N ALA A 198 10.08 -17.43 6.35
CA ALA A 198 9.09 -18.13 7.15
C ALA A 198 9.66 -19.39 7.81
N GLN A 199 10.35 -20.22 7.04
CA GLN A 199 11.00 -21.46 7.55
C GLN A 199 12.09 -21.16 8.57
N MET A 200 12.97 -20.19 8.29
CA MET A 200 14.05 -19.78 9.19
C MET A 200 13.52 -19.18 10.50
N SER A 201 12.32 -18.63 10.51
CA SER A 201 11.64 -18.11 11.70
C SER A 201 10.71 -19.13 12.38
N GLY A 202 10.77 -20.41 11.99
CA GLY A 202 10.07 -21.50 12.65
C GLY A 202 8.63 -21.78 12.16
N TYR A 203 8.24 -21.28 10.97
CA TYR A 203 6.93 -21.55 10.39
C TYR A 203 7.00 -22.63 9.30
N ASN A 204 6.18 -23.68 9.43
CA ASN A 204 6.02 -24.73 8.42
C ASN A 204 5.01 -24.35 7.32
N ASN A 205 4.13 -23.39 7.59
CA ASN A 205 3.05 -23.02 6.69
C ASN A 205 3.10 -21.54 6.36
N ARG A 206 3.16 -21.26 5.04
CA ARG A 206 3.21 -19.89 4.51
C ARG A 206 2.00 -19.04 4.92
N GLN A 207 0.79 -19.61 4.88
CA GLN A 207 -0.43 -18.86 5.19
C GLN A 207 -0.48 -18.47 6.66
N VAL A 208 -0.08 -19.39 7.55
CA VAL A 208 0.03 -19.13 8.99
C VAL A 208 1.05 -18.03 9.26
N PHE A 209 2.20 -18.10 8.61
CA PHE A 209 3.23 -17.05 8.68
C PHE A 209 2.68 -15.67 8.24
N TYR A 210 2.07 -15.58 7.05
CA TYR A 210 1.52 -14.34 6.53
C TYR A 210 0.48 -13.73 7.47
N SER A 211 -0.42 -14.57 8.01
CA SER A 211 -1.46 -14.12 8.95
C SER A 211 -0.87 -13.62 10.26
N ALA A 212 0.09 -14.36 10.84
CA ALA A 212 0.78 -13.97 12.07
C ALA A 212 1.60 -12.69 11.86
N PHE A 213 2.36 -12.60 10.78
CA PHE A 213 3.18 -11.43 10.46
C PHE A 213 2.33 -10.18 10.30
N LYS A 214 1.24 -10.26 9.51
CA LYS A 214 0.33 -9.12 9.32
C LYS A 214 -0.37 -8.71 10.61
N LYS A 215 -0.72 -9.66 11.46
CA LYS A 215 -1.33 -9.38 12.77
C LYS A 215 -0.39 -8.62 13.70
N GLU A 216 0.88 -9.02 13.75
CA GLU A 216 1.87 -8.41 14.66
C GLU A 216 2.43 -7.09 14.12
N THR A 217 2.68 -6.98 12.80
CA THR A 217 3.34 -5.82 12.17
C THR A 217 2.37 -4.84 11.51
N GLY A 218 1.13 -5.23 11.27
CA GLY A 218 0.12 -4.45 10.56
C GLY A 218 0.18 -4.54 9.03
N ILE A 219 1.25 -5.10 8.44
CA ILE A 219 1.47 -5.22 7.00
C ILE A 219 1.96 -6.62 6.62
N THR A 220 1.87 -6.96 5.34
CA THR A 220 2.34 -8.27 4.87
C THR A 220 3.88 -8.35 4.83
N PRO A 221 4.48 -9.57 4.91
CA PRO A 221 5.94 -9.73 4.79
C PRO A 221 6.51 -9.16 3.49
N THR A 222 5.76 -9.24 2.40
CA THR A 222 6.16 -8.72 1.08
C THR A 222 6.19 -7.19 1.08
N GLU A 223 5.16 -6.54 1.62
CA GLU A 223 5.09 -5.08 1.77
C GLU A 223 6.20 -4.59 2.70
N PHE A 224 6.43 -5.30 3.82
CA PHE A 224 7.49 -4.99 4.76
C PHE A 224 8.87 -5.01 4.09
N ARG A 225 9.20 -6.07 3.36
CA ARG A 225 10.45 -6.19 2.62
C ARG A 225 10.64 -5.07 1.59
N SER A 226 9.59 -4.79 0.79
CA SER A 226 9.64 -3.73 -0.22
C SER A 226 9.90 -2.35 0.39
N ALA A 227 9.35 -2.08 1.57
CA ALA A 227 9.55 -0.84 2.27
C ALA A 227 10.95 -0.76 2.94
N ALA A 228 11.50 -1.89 3.42
CA ALA A 228 12.84 -1.98 4.00
C ALA A 228 13.93 -1.76 2.94
N ILE A 229 13.81 -2.39 1.75
CA ILE A 229 14.76 -2.23 0.63
C ILE A 229 14.78 -0.81 0.06
N SER A 230 13.66 -0.08 0.13
CA SER A 230 13.58 1.30 -0.38
C SER A 230 14.35 2.32 0.49
N LYS A 231 15.03 1.88 1.54
CA LYS A 231 15.74 2.72 2.51
C LYS A 231 17.24 2.79 2.23
N ASP A 232 17.77 1.82 1.49
CA ASP A 232 19.16 1.76 1.01
C ASP A 232 19.27 2.42 -0.38
#